data_1a904e6584cd3cc17b5ba8e54950fb76
#
_entry.id   1a904e6584cd3cc17b5ba8e54950fb76
#
_cell.length_a   1.000
_cell.length_b   1.000
_cell.length_c   1.000
_cell.angle_alpha   90.00
_cell.angle_beta   90.00
_cell.angle_gamma   90.00
#
_symmetry.space_group_name_H-M   'P 1'
#
loop_
_entity.id
_entity.type
_entity.pdbx_description
1 polymer ?
#
loop_
_entity_poly.entity_id
_entity_poly.type
_entity_poly.pdbx_seq_one_letter_code
_entity_poly.pdbx_strand_id
1 'polypeptide(L)'
;MPSKYCMYCGNPIKDTDKFCIICGKPLLRDLPDKHKQEPKPRNKPQRQEILPKEDTVIEFVDDSEEELEIKEEKKERKKDKEKIVEKPLPFEVKEQMILYIEYNDIQLNKEILITKLKDLQKDLKDPAYEYDEKYKESLNVKLEAIKTLINEMKQKENDLKQKMDDPFIVQRIKTDMETKIFQLKNLTKEFKLHKVDKDSFETLRDKYLQEKEDLEQEREDLISGMSLWIRELKLEKVEAQSERNLNKGRFHSKEITQDDFTSKDKDLELKVKKIDVKIKTLEKLIK
;
A
#
# COMPACT_ATOMS: atom_id res chain seq x y z
N MET A 1 -2.68 31.71 29.43
CA MET A 1 -3.83 31.32 28.58
C MET A 1 -3.53 29.96 28.03
N PRO A 2 -4.42 28.97 28.13
CA PRO A 2 -4.13 27.62 27.65
C PRO A 2 -4.07 27.67 26.11
N SER A 3 -2.93 27.29 25.56
CA SER A 3 -2.75 27.12 24.12
C SER A 3 -3.63 25.95 23.66
N LYS A 4 -4.53 26.23 22.70
CA LYS A 4 -5.36 25.20 22.09
C LYS A 4 -4.55 24.47 21.02
N TYR A 5 -4.75 23.15 20.92
CA TYR A 5 -4.03 22.30 19.97
C TYR A 5 -4.99 21.77 18.90
N CYS A 6 -4.49 21.55 17.70
CA CYS A 6 -5.25 20.95 16.62
C CYS A 6 -5.63 19.50 16.95
N MET A 7 -6.93 19.18 16.89
CA MET A 7 -7.46 17.83 17.17
C MET A 7 -6.99 16.75 16.17
N TYR A 8 -6.42 17.15 15.04
CA TYR A 8 -5.96 16.21 13.99
C TYR A 8 -4.46 15.94 13.99
N CYS A 9 -3.64 16.94 14.36
CA CYS A 9 -2.17 16.81 14.29
C CYS A 9 -1.45 17.20 15.59
N GLY A 10 -2.18 17.64 16.63
CA GLY A 10 -1.60 18.00 17.93
C GLY A 10 -0.78 19.30 17.97
N ASN A 11 -0.65 20.03 16.88
CA ASN A 11 0.12 21.27 16.85
C ASN A 11 -0.65 22.45 17.45
N PRO A 12 0.03 23.44 18.07
CA PRO A 12 -0.61 24.60 18.67
C PRO A 12 -1.28 25.46 17.59
N ILE A 13 -2.49 25.97 17.90
CA ILE A 13 -3.32 26.78 17.03
C ILE A 13 -3.78 28.05 17.74
N LYS A 14 -4.00 29.12 16.98
CA LYS A 14 -4.54 30.38 17.50
C LYS A 14 -6.06 30.35 17.54
N ASP A 15 -6.66 31.13 18.45
CA ASP A 15 -8.12 31.19 18.57
C ASP A 15 -8.83 31.80 17.36
N THR A 16 -8.10 32.49 16.49
CA THR A 16 -8.59 33.09 15.26
C THR A 16 -8.52 32.16 14.04
N ASP A 17 -7.82 31.02 14.15
CA ASP A 17 -7.59 30.15 13.01
C ASP A 17 -8.84 29.35 12.68
N LYS A 18 -9.29 29.41 11.44
CA LYS A 18 -10.38 28.58 10.89
C LYS A 18 -9.88 27.23 10.41
N PHE A 19 -8.59 27.14 10.07
CA PHE A 19 -7.91 25.93 9.58
C PHE A 19 -6.57 25.80 10.32
N CYS A 20 -6.14 24.57 10.54
CA CYS A 20 -4.81 24.33 11.08
C CYS A 20 -3.75 24.66 10.04
N ILE A 21 -2.82 25.56 10.34
CA ILE A 21 -1.76 26.02 9.42
C ILE A 21 -0.82 24.86 9.02
N ILE A 22 -0.69 23.85 9.89
CA ILE A 22 0.28 22.75 9.68
C ILE A 22 -0.33 21.57 8.91
N CYS A 23 -1.59 21.16 9.21
CA CYS A 23 -2.22 20.04 8.52
C CYS A 23 -3.35 20.41 7.56
N GLY A 24 -3.68 21.70 7.42
CA GLY A 24 -4.69 22.23 6.51
C GLY A 24 -6.15 21.86 6.85
N LYS A 25 -6.39 21.07 7.91
CA LYS A 25 -7.76 20.63 8.26
C LYS A 25 -8.56 21.73 8.95
N PRO A 26 -9.89 21.81 8.64
CA PRO A 26 -10.77 22.81 9.26
C PRO A 26 -10.92 22.51 10.77
N LEU A 27 -10.84 23.58 11.56
CA LEU A 27 -11.05 23.53 12.99
C LEU A 27 -12.53 23.73 13.25
N LEU A 28 -13.24 22.66 13.64
CA LEU A 28 -14.66 22.71 14.00
C LEU A 28 -14.83 23.49 15.31
N ARG A 29 -14.97 24.79 15.17
CA ARG A 29 -15.41 25.68 16.24
C ARG A 29 -16.78 26.22 15.86
N ASP A 30 -17.74 26.02 16.75
CA ASP A 30 -19.11 26.55 16.69
C ASP A 30 -20.01 25.93 15.61
N LEU A 31 -20.45 24.71 15.86
CA LEU A 31 -21.80 24.30 15.46
C LEU A 31 -22.73 24.82 16.56
N PRO A 32 -23.68 25.76 16.26
CA PRO A 32 -24.72 26.10 17.20
C PRO A 32 -25.57 24.87 17.51
N ASP A 33 -25.76 24.59 18.79
CA ASP A 33 -26.64 23.56 19.34
C ASP A 33 -28.06 23.65 18.73
N LYS A 34 -28.33 22.84 17.71
CA LYS A 34 -29.69 22.60 17.19
C LYS A 34 -30.30 21.38 17.84
N HIS A 35 -30.49 21.44 19.14
CA HIS A 35 -31.44 20.56 19.83
C HIS A 35 -32.32 21.38 20.73
N LYS A 36 -33.44 21.84 20.21
CA LYS A 36 -34.77 21.95 20.81
C LYS A 36 -35.65 22.88 20.01
N GLN A 37 -36.37 22.35 19.06
CA GLN A 37 -37.68 22.89 18.66
C GLN A 37 -38.56 21.76 18.13
N GLU A 38 -39.70 21.62 18.80
CA GLU A 38 -40.78 20.71 18.49
C GLU A 38 -41.49 21.02 17.16
N PRO A 39 -42.13 20.06 16.51
CA PRO A 39 -42.74 20.26 15.19
C PRO A 39 -44.08 20.96 15.27
N LYS A 40 -44.26 22.04 14.52
CA LYS A 40 -45.58 22.65 14.23
C LYS A 40 -46.04 22.28 12.81
N PRO A 41 -47.37 22.18 12.58
CA PRO A 41 -47.96 21.40 11.51
C PRO A 41 -47.91 22.08 10.12
N ARG A 42 -47.87 21.23 9.10
CA ARG A 42 -47.93 21.55 7.68
C ARG A 42 -49.22 22.28 7.31
N ASN A 43 -49.10 23.46 6.71
CA ASN A 43 -50.12 24.01 5.81
C ASN A 43 -49.54 23.98 4.38
N LYS A 44 -50.28 23.33 3.48
CA LYS A 44 -50.06 23.40 2.04
C LYS A 44 -50.58 24.71 1.49
N PRO A 45 -49.88 25.36 0.59
CA PRO A 45 -50.51 26.24 -0.39
C PRO A 45 -50.46 25.64 -1.80
N GLN A 46 -51.52 25.98 -2.48
CA GLN A 46 -51.96 25.57 -3.78
C GLN A 46 -51.00 25.90 -4.92
N ARG A 47 -51.04 25.03 -5.89
CA ARG A 47 -50.51 25.07 -7.23
C ARG A 47 -51.11 26.25 -8.01
N GLN A 48 -50.25 27.16 -8.47
CA GLN A 48 -50.57 28.03 -9.59
C GLN A 48 -49.62 27.69 -10.75
N GLU A 49 -50.25 27.26 -11.84
CA GLU A 49 -49.64 27.04 -13.14
C GLU A 49 -49.20 28.40 -13.73
N ILE A 50 -47.94 28.54 -14.04
CA ILE A 50 -47.44 29.57 -14.96
C ILE A 50 -46.64 28.82 -16.01
N LEU A 51 -47.11 28.89 -17.26
CA LEU A 51 -46.51 28.36 -18.47
C LEU A 51 -45.15 28.97 -18.80
N PRO A 52 -44.28 28.20 -19.48
CA PRO A 52 -42.86 28.51 -19.60
C PRO A 52 -42.59 29.53 -20.70
N LYS A 53 -41.71 30.46 -20.39
CA LYS A 53 -40.94 31.18 -21.43
C LYS A 53 -39.71 30.34 -21.76
N GLU A 54 -39.54 30.07 -23.05
CA GLU A 54 -38.38 29.44 -23.63
C GLU A 54 -37.12 30.26 -23.33
N ASP A 55 -36.37 29.81 -22.35
CA ASP A 55 -34.95 30.16 -22.22
C ASP A 55 -34.12 28.99 -22.74
N THR A 56 -33.45 29.24 -23.85
CA THR A 56 -32.49 28.38 -24.46
C THR A 56 -31.46 27.92 -23.42
N VAL A 57 -31.65 26.71 -22.93
CA VAL A 57 -30.61 26.01 -22.18
C VAL A 57 -29.53 25.68 -23.17
N ILE A 58 -28.42 26.41 -23.12
CA ILE A 58 -27.17 25.97 -23.72
C ILE A 58 -26.69 24.80 -22.84
N GLU A 59 -26.98 23.59 -23.29
CA GLU A 59 -26.32 22.39 -22.78
C GLU A 59 -24.83 22.54 -23.11
N PHE A 60 -24.04 22.95 -22.09
CA PHE A 60 -22.60 22.77 -22.13
C PHE A 60 -22.36 21.27 -21.96
N VAL A 61 -22.27 20.59 -23.08
CA VAL A 61 -21.69 19.24 -23.17
C VAL A 61 -20.25 19.38 -22.67
N ASP A 62 -19.90 18.61 -21.64
CA ASP A 62 -18.57 18.61 -21.05
C ASP A 62 -17.61 17.79 -21.95
N ASP A 63 -17.27 18.40 -23.12
CA ASP A 63 -16.37 17.79 -24.13
C ASP A 63 -14.96 17.49 -23.57
N SER A 64 -14.64 17.97 -22.35
CA SER A 64 -13.30 17.83 -21.81
C SER A 64 -13.04 16.45 -21.19
N GLU A 65 -14.07 15.76 -20.66
CA GLU A 65 -13.92 14.39 -20.14
C GLU A 65 -13.91 13.36 -21.29
N GLU A 66 -14.77 13.53 -22.31
CA GLU A 66 -14.75 12.66 -23.49
C GLU A 66 -13.47 12.81 -24.33
N GLU A 67 -12.89 14.01 -24.46
CA GLU A 67 -11.60 14.18 -25.15
C GLU A 67 -10.42 13.55 -24.41
N LEU A 68 -10.44 13.52 -23.06
CA LEU A 68 -9.43 12.85 -22.27
C LEU A 68 -9.59 11.33 -22.36
N GLU A 69 -10.82 10.81 -22.26
CA GLU A 69 -11.10 9.37 -22.39
C GLU A 69 -10.79 8.85 -23.80
N ILE A 70 -11.15 9.59 -24.86
CA ILE A 70 -10.86 9.21 -26.24
C ILE A 70 -9.35 9.21 -26.55
N LYS A 71 -8.58 10.11 -25.91
CA LYS A 71 -7.11 10.14 -26.04
C LYS A 71 -6.46 9.00 -25.25
N GLU A 72 -6.99 8.64 -24.08
CA GLU A 72 -6.54 7.50 -23.29
C GLU A 72 -6.85 6.17 -24.00
N GLU A 73 -8.05 5.95 -24.51
CA GLU A 73 -8.39 4.74 -25.30
C GLU A 73 -7.55 4.59 -26.59
N LYS A 74 -7.22 5.69 -27.28
CA LYS A 74 -6.34 5.65 -28.45
C LYS A 74 -4.88 5.39 -28.09
N LYS A 75 -4.40 5.81 -26.91
CA LYS A 75 -3.07 5.47 -26.41
C LYS A 75 -2.98 4.01 -25.97
N GLU A 76 -4.01 3.48 -25.28
CA GLU A 76 -4.05 2.06 -24.90
C GLU A 76 -4.00 1.12 -26.12
N ARG A 77 -4.77 1.42 -27.19
CA ARG A 77 -4.75 0.63 -28.42
C ARG A 77 -3.43 0.72 -29.21
N LYS A 78 -2.58 1.72 -28.96
CA LYS A 78 -1.23 1.82 -29.56
C LYS A 78 -0.17 1.10 -28.72
N LYS A 79 -0.34 1.02 -27.39
CA LYS A 79 0.59 0.31 -26.49
C LYS A 79 0.64 -1.22 -26.72
N ASP A 80 -0.45 -1.82 -27.21
CA ASP A 80 -0.51 -3.27 -27.54
C ASP A 80 0.42 -3.74 -28.67
N LYS A 81 1.16 -2.84 -29.31
CA LYS A 81 2.04 -3.16 -30.44
C LYS A 81 3.51 -2.80 -30.27
N GLU A 82 3.88 -2.05 -29.25
CA GLU A 82 5.29 -1.86 -28.93
C GLU A 82 5.78 -3.07 -28.14
N LYS A 83 6.78 -3.77 -28.69
CA LYS A 83 7.52 -4.82 -27.98
C LYS A 83 8.00 -4.22 -26.67
N ILE A 84 7.44 -4.68 -25.55
CA ILE A 84 7.91 -4.32 -24.23
C ILE A 84 9.39 -4.70 -24.21
N VAL A 85 10.25 -3.71 -24.28
CA VAL A 85 11.69 -3.92 -24.09
C VAL A 85 11.85 -4.21 -22.60
N GLU A 86 12.10 -5.49 -22.29
CA GLU A 86 12.31 -5.94 -20.92
C GLU A 86 13.55 -5.25 -20.35
N LYS A 87 13.35 -4.26 -19.50
CA LYS A 87 14.44 -3.57 -18.79
C LYS A 87 14.65 -4.23 -17.43
N PRO A 88 15.86 -4.72 -17.14
CA PRO A 88 16.15 -5.21 -15.80
C PRO A 88 16.05 -4.09 -14.78
N LEU A 89 15.65 -4.42 -13.55
CA LEU A 89 15.63 -3.46 -12.45
C LEU A 89 17.04 -2.89 -12.19
N PRO A 90 17.17 -1.57 -11.98
CA PRO A 90 18.42 -0.98 -11.47
C PRO A 90 18.84 -1.66 -10.17
N PHE A 91 20.15 -1.78 -9.95
CA PHE A 91 20.69 -2.51 -8.80
C PHE A 91 20.19 -1.93 -7.47
N GLU A 92 20.21 -0.60 -7.31
CA GLU A 92 19.74 0.10 -6.11
C GLU A 92 18.27 -0.17 -5.82
N VAL A 93 17.43 -0.13 -6.86
CA VAL A 93 16.00 -0.43 -6.73
C VAL A 93 15.77 -1.89 -6.32
N LYS A 94 16.55 -2.82 -6.89
CA LYS A 94 16.47 -4.24 -6.53
C LYS A 94 16.89 -4.48 -5.08
N GLU A 95 17.92 -3.80 -4.57
CA GLU A 95 18.32 -3.84 -3.16
C GLU A 95 17.20 -3.34 -2.25
N GLN A 96 16.62 -2.18 -2.55
CA GLN A 96 15.50 -1.64 -1.77
C GLN A 96 14.28 -2.57 -1.79
N MET A 97 13.99 -3.22 -2.91
CA MET A 97 12.94 -4.23 -2.99
C MET A 97 13.25 -5.48 -2.16
N ILE A 98 14.50 -5.92 -2.07
CA ILE A 98 14.91 -7.02 -1.20
C ILE A 98 14.65 -6.66 0.27
N LEU A 99 15.08 -5.47 0.71
CA LEU A 99 14.82 -4.98 2.06
C LEU A 99 13.31 -4.91 2.37
N TYR A 100 12.51 -4.44 1.41
CA TYR A 100 11.05 -4.40 1.54
C TYR A 100 10.43 -5.80 1.66
N ILE A 101 10.93 -6.79 0.90
CA ILE A 101 10.48 -8.18 0.99
C ILE A 101 10.82 -8.77 2.36
N GLU A 102 12.04 -8.54 2.85
CA GLU A 102 12.48 -9.01 4.17
C GLU A 102 11.68 -8.35 5.29
N TYR A 103 11.39 -7.06 5.17
CA TYR A 103 10.52 -6.35 6.10
C TYR A 103 9.12 -6.97 6.17
N ASN A 104 8.50 -7.25 5.01
CA ASN A 104 7.19 -7.90 4.96
C ASN A 104 7.21 -9.33 5.54
N ASP A 105 8.27 -10.10 5.30
CA ASP A 105 8.44 -11.43 5.90
C ASP A 105 8.51 -11.35 7.43
N ILE A 106 9.25 -10.39 7.97
CA ILE A 106 9.29 -10.14 9.41
C ILE A 106 7.91 -9.76 9.96
N GLN A 107 7.14 -8.92 9.26
CA GLN A 107 5.79 -8.54 9.70
C GLN A 107 4.87 -9.76 9.77
N LEU A 108 4.86 -10.62 8.73
CA LEU A 108 4.08 -11.85 8.71
C LEU A 108 4.47 -12.82 9.83
N ASN A 109 5.76 -13.01 10.04
CA ASN A 109 6.27 -13.88 11.10
C ASN A 109 5.90 -13.32 12.49
N LYS A 110 5.95 -12.03 12.68
CA LYS A 110 5.53 -11.34 13.91
C LYS A 110 4.03 -11.51 14.18
N GLU A 111 3.18 -11.41 13.17
CA GLU A 111 1.75 -11.69 13.30
C GLU A 111 1.47 -13.13 13.72
N ILE A 112 2.20 -14.10 13.13
CA ILE A 112 2.09 -15.51 13.50
C ILE A 112 2.51 -15.72 14.96
N LEU A 113 3.60 -15.10 15.42
CA LEU A 113 4.04 -15.21 16.81
C LEU A 113 3.06 -14.55 17.78
N ILE A 114 2.46 -13.41 17.40
CA ILE A 114 1.42 -12.76 18.21
C ILE A 114 0.18 -13.67 18.33
N THR A 115 -0.19 -14.37 17.26
CA THR A 115 -1.31 -15.33 17.30
C THR A 115 -0.99 -16.49 18.23
N LYS A 116 0.21 -17.08 18.13
CA LYS A 116 0.67 -18.14 19.04
C LYS A 116 0.73 -17.67 20.49
N LEU A 117 1.12 -16.41 20.73
CA LEU A 117 1.11 -15.83 22.07
C LEU A 117 -0.31 -15.74 22.65
N LYS A 118 -1.29 -15.36 21.82
CA LYS A 118 -2.71 -15.33 22.22
C LYS A 118 -3.24 -16.74 22.55
N ASP A 119 -2.81 -17.74 21.79
CA ASP A 119 -3.22 -19.13 22.06
C ASP A 119 -2.60 -19.64 23.35
N LEU A 120 -1.30 -19.40 23.61
CA LEU A 120 -0.67 -19.69 24.88
C LEU A 120 -1.32 -18.96 26.07
N GLN A 121 -1.83 -17.73 25.86
CA GLN A 121 -2.56 -17.01 26.90
C GLN A 121 -3.92 -17.66 27.23
N LYS A 122 -4.52 -18.42 26.31
CA LYS A 122 -5.70 -19.25 26.59
C LYS A 122 -5.30 -20.49 27.39
N ASP A 123 -4.19 -21.14 26.98
CA ASP A 123 -3.66 -22.32 27.68
C ASP A 123 -3.25 -22.02 29.14
N LEU A 124 -2.79 -20.80 29.42
CA LEU A 124 -2.50 -20.33 30.79
C LEU A 124 -3.76 -20.22 31.68
N LYS A 125 -4.95 -20.16 31.07
CA LYS A 125 -6.23 -20.12 31.79
C LYS A 125 -6.84 -21.51 31.96
N ASP A 126 -6.21 -22.53 31.39
CA ASP A 126 -6.64 -23.92 31.57
C ASP A 126 -6.43 -24.35 33.03
N PRO A 127 -7.41 -25.00 33.68
CA PRO A 127 -7.22 -25.53 35.02
C PRO A 127 -6.00 -26.45 35.18
N ALA A 128 -5.61 -27.15 34.13
CA ALA A 128 -4.41 -27.99 34.11
C ALA A 128 -3.12 -27.22 34.45
N TYR A 129 -3.07 -25.90 34.19
CA TYR A 129 -1.94 -25.05 34.52
C TYR A 129 -1.70 -24.95 36.04
N GLU A 130 -2.74 -25.09 36.86
CA GLU A 130 -2.60 -25.05 38.35
C GLU A 130 -2.17 -26.38 38.95
N TYR A 131 -2.55 -27.50 38.32
CA TYR A 131 -2.38 -28.84 38.90
C TYR A 131 -1.21 -29.64 38.32
N ASP A 132 -0.74 -29.34 37.10
CA ASP A 132 0.37 -30.03 36.43
C ASP A 132 1.60 -29.12 36.33
N GLU A 133 2.58 -29.35 37.20
CA GLU A 133 3.82 -28.58 37.24
C GLU A 133 4.65 -28.67 35.96
N LYS A 134 4.68 -29.86 35.31
CA LYS A 134 5.37 -30.06 34.03
C LYS A 134 4.71 -29.29 32.89
N TYR A 135 3.39 -29.26 32.89
CA TYR A 135 2.62 -28.49 31.90
C TYR A 135 2.89 -26.99 32.07
N LYS A 136 2.87 -26.50 33.30
CA LYS A 136 3.19 -25.12 33.67
C LYS A 136 4.60 -24.72 33.24
N GLU A 137 5.60 -25.53 33.52
CA GLU A 137 6.98 -25.28 33.13
C GLU A 137 7.13 -25.24 31.59
N SER A 138 6.54 -26.20 30.88
CA SER A 138 6.51 -26.24 29.40
C SER A 138 5.88 -24.98 28.79
N LEU A 139 4.77 -24.48 29.36
CA LEU A 139 4.11 -23.27 28.87
C LEU A 139 4.95 -22.02 29.15
N ASN A 140 5.58 -21.92 30.32
CA ASN A 140 6.45 -20.80 30.66
C ASN A 140 7.66 -20.73 29.71
N VAL A 141 8.30 -21.85 29.44
CA VAL A 141 9.42 -21.92 28.46
C VAL A 141 8.98 -21.49 27.06
N LYS A 142 7.81 -21.96 26.60
CA LYS A 142 7.26 -21.55 25.30
C LYS A 142 6.95 -20.04 25.25
N LEU A 143 6.42 -19.49 26.35
CA LEU A 143 6.07 -18.08 26.45
C LEU A 143 7.31 -17.19 26.42
N GLU A 144 8.36 -17.57 27.14
CA GLU A 144 9.65 -16.85 27.13
C GLU A 144 10.31 -16.92 25.76
N ALA A 145 10.33 -18.10 25.13
CA ALA A 145 10.87 -18.27 23.78
C ALA A 145 10.16 -17.38 22.75
N ILE A 146 8.83 -17.31 22.81
CA ILE A 146 8.06 -16.45 21.90
C ILE A 146 8.33 -14.96 22.17
N LYS A 147 8.41 -14.54 23.44
CA LYS A 147 8.76 -13.15 23.80
C LYS A 147 10.14 -12.76 23.27
N THR A 148 11.12 -13.63 23.41
CA THR A 148 12.48 -13.41 22.92
C THR A 148 12.49 -13.25 21.40
N LEU A 149 11.83 -14.19 20.67
CA LEU A 149 11.70 -14.12 19.22
C LEU A 149 11.00 -12.81 18.74
N ILE A 150 9.95 -12.38 19.43
CA ILE A 150 9.27 -11.12 19.09
C ILE A 150 10.21 -9.93 19.27
N ASN A 151 11.03 -9.92 20.33
CA ASN A 151 11.99 -8.85 20.56
C ASN A 151 13.11 -8.83 19.51
N GLU A 152 13.64 -9.99 19.14
CA GLU A 152 14.62 -10.09 18.06
C GLU A 152 14.04 -9.62 16.71
N MET A 153 12.78 -9.98 16.42
CA MET A 153 12.11 -9.50 15.21
C MET A 153 11.88 -7.99 15.22
N LYS A 154 11.56 -7.40 16.38
CA LYS A 154 11.45 -5.94 16.50
C LYS A 154 12.77 -5.23 16.24
N GLN A 155 13.88 -5.79 16.72
CA GLN A 155 15.22 -5.23 16.45
C GLN A 155 15.53 -5.30 14.94
N LYS A 156 15.35 -6.46 14.31
CA LYS A 156 15.53 -6.63 12.87
C LYS A 156 14.63 -5.71 12.04
N GLU A 157 13.38 -5.52 12.48
CA GLU A 157 12.44 -4.59 11.84
C GLU A 157 12.98 -3.15 11.87
N ASN A 158 13.50 -2.71 13.01
CA ASN A 158 14.08 -1.37 13.14
C ASN A 158 15.33 -1.20 12.28
N ASP A 159 16.21 -2.19 12.25
CA ASP A 159 17.41 -2.19 11.42
C ASP A 159 17.09 -2.11 9.92
N LEU A 160 16.06 -2.83 9.47
CA LEU A 160 15.59 -2.77 8.09
C LEU A 160 14.96 -1.42 7.75
N LYS A 161 14.14 -0.87 8.65
CA LYS A 161 13.54 0.47 8.46
C LYS A 161 14.58 1.57 8.31
N GLN A 162 15.70 1.48 9.01
CA GLN A 162 16.79 2.46 8.87
C GLN A 162 17.52 2.37 7.52
N LYS A 163 17.47 1.20 6.86
CA LYS A 163 18.13 0.96 5.57
C LYS A 163 17.21 1.15 4.38
N MET A 164 15.91 1.12 4.61
CA MET A 164 14.91 1.30 3.56
C MET A 164 14.67 2.77 3.26
N ASP A 165 14.47 3.08 1.99
CA ASP A 165 14.00 4.39 1.56
C ASP A 165 12.56 4.62 2.05
N ASP A 166 12.32 5.82 2.60
CA ASP A 166 10.99 6.27 3.03
C ASP A 166 10.63 7.57 2.30
N PRO A 167 9.62 7.58 1.46
CA PRO A 167 8.74 6.46 1.09
C PRO A 167 9.36 5.46 0.11
N PHE A 168 8.93 4.19 0.19
CA PHE A 168 9.32 3.14 -0.73
C PHE A 168 8.96 3.51 -2.18
N ILE A 169 9.85 3.23 -3.15
CA ILE A 169 9.76 3.73 -4.52
C ILE A 169 8.39 3.51 -5.19
N VAL A 170 7.77 2.34 -5.02
CA VAL A 170 6.44 2.04 -5.60
C VAL A 170 5.35 2.93 -4.98
N GLN A 171 5.43 3.20 -3.67
CA GLN A 171 4.50 4.08 -2.98
C GLN A 171 4.73 5.54 -3.36
N ARG A 172 6.00 5.96 -3.51
CA ARG A 172 6.37 7.31 -3.96
C ARG A 172 5.75 7.59 -5.32
N ILE A 173 6.00 6.74 -6.32
CA ILE A 173 5.47 6.93 -7.67
C ILE A 173 3.93 7.00 -7.64
N LYS A 174 3.26 6.13 -6.88
CA LYS A 174 1.81 6.16 -6.74
C LYS A 174 1.31 7.47 -6.16
N THR A 175 1.92 7.95 -5.07
CA THR A 175 1.55 9.20 -4.40
C THR A 175 1.82 10.40 -5.31
N ASP A 176 2.93 10.39 -6.05
CA ASP A 176 3.28 11.46 -6.99
C ASP A 176 2.30 11.50 -8.15
N MET A 177 1.90 10.37 -8.72
CA MET A 177 0.86 10.28 -9.75
C MET A 177 -0.50 10.81 -9.24
N GLU A 178 -0.95 10.39 -8.06
CA GLU A 178 -2.18 10.89 -7.43
C GLU A 178 -2.11 12.42 -7.22
N THR A 179 -0.94 12.93 -6.83
CA THR A 179 -0.70 14.36 -6.66
C THR A 179 -0.82 15.12 -8.00
N LYS A 180 -0.27 14.58 -9.10
CA LYS A 180 -0.38 15.20 -10.43
C LYS A 180 -1.82 15.20 -10.93
N ILE A 181 -2.55 14.12 -10.75
CA ILE A 181 -3.99 14.05 -11.08
C ILE A 181 -4.78 15.09 -10.27
N PHE A 182 -4.49 15.23 -8.99
CA PHE A 182 -5.14 16.24 -8.13
C PHE A 182 -4.81 17.66 -8.58
N GLN A 183 -3.53 17.94 -8.92
CA GLN A 183 -3.10 19.23 -9.45
C GLN A 183 -3.81 19.57 -10.76
N LEU A 184 -3.94 18.64 -11.69
CA LEU A 184 -4.68 18.83 -12.95
C LEU A 184 -6.16 19.13 -12.71
N LYS A 185 -6.82 18.40 -11.82
CA LYS A 185 -8.23 18.65 -11.44
C LYS A 185 -8.42 20.04 -10.82
N ASN A 186 -7.53 20.44 -9.92
CA ASN A 186 -7.59 21.76 -9.31
C ASN A 186 -7.33 22.88 -10.32
N LEU A 187 -6.31 22.72 -11.17
CA LEU A 187 -6.00 23.68 -12.22
C LEU A 187 -7.19 23.89 -13.16
N THR A 188 -7.85 22.82 -13.59
CA THR A 188 -9.06 22.86 -14.42
C THR A 188 -10.21 23.60 -13.70
N LYS A 189 -10.38 23.35 -12.40
CA LYS A 189 -11.40 24.03 -11.58
C LYS A 189 -11.13 25.53 -11.45
N GLU A 190 -9.89 25.94 -11.18
CA GLU A 190 -9.52 27.35 -11.03
C GLU A 190 -9.61 28.09 -12.37
N PHE A 191 -9.32 27.43 -13.49
CA PHE A 191 -9.53 27.95 -14.83
C PHE A 191 -11.02 28.16 -15.14
N LYS A 192 -11.90 27.19 -14.84
CA LYS A 192 -13.37 27.34 -14.96
C LYS A 192 -13.92 28.50 -14.10
N LEU A 193 -13.26 28.84 -13.00
CA LEU A 193 -13.59 29.98 -12.14
C LEU A 193 -12.96 31.30 -12.59
N HIS A 194 -12.34 31.36 -13.77
CA HIS A 194 -11.64 32.51 -14.31
C HIS A 194 -10.55 33.11 -13.40
N LYS A 195 -9.93 32.27 -12.54
CA LYS A 195 -8.84 32.70 -11.64
C LYS A 195 -7.46 32.55 -12.27
N VAL A 196 -7.37 31.76 -13.32
CA VAL A 196 -6.13 31.47 -14.07
C VAL A 196 -6.36 31.89 -15.51
N ASP A 197 -5.43 32.63 -16.11
CA ASP A 197 -5.45 33.00 -17.52
C ASP A 197 -5.17 31.77 -18.41
N LYS A 198 -5.53 31.88 -19.69
CA LYS A 198 -5.46 30.77 -20.64
C LYS A 198 -4.03 30.28 -20.86
N ASP A 199 -3.08 31.21 -21.02
CA ASP A 199 -1.68 30.88 -21.33
C ASP A 199 -1.02 30.15 -20.14
N SER A 200 -1.25 30.63 -18.91
CA SER A 200 -0.79 29.97 -17.69
C SER A 200 -1.46 28.60 -17.50
N PHE A 201 -2.76 28.48 -17.82
CA PHE A 201 -3.47 27.21 -17.74
C PHE A 201 -2.88 26.18 -18.70
N GLU A 202 -2.67 26.54 -19.97
CA GLU A 202 -2.11 25.61 -20.98
C GLU A 202 -0.69 25.18 -20.59
N THR A 203 0.15 26.12 -20.18
CA THR A 203 1.54 25.84 -19.76
C THR A 203 1.59 24.89 -18.56
N LEU A 204 0.79 25.14 -17.52
CA LEU A 204 0.78 24.30 -16.32
C LEU A 204 0.14 22.92 -16.58
N ARG A 205 -0.93 22.88 -17.39
CA ARG A 205 -1.57 21.63 -17.79
C ARG A 205 -0.57 20.73 -18.53
N ASP A 206 0.11 21.27 -19.53
CA ASP A 206 1.05 20.49 -20.33
C ASP A 206 2.24 20.00 -19.49
N LYS A 207 2.72 20.83 -18.57
CA LYS A 207 3.74 20.43 -17.59
C LYS A 207 3.26 19.27 -16.71
N TYR A 208 2.08 19.36 -16.11
CA TYR A 208 1.58 18.29 -15.22
C TYR A 208 1.23 17.01 -15.98
N LEU A 209 0.78 17.12 -17.23
CA LEU A 209 0.55 15.96 -18.09
C LEU A 209 1.88 15.26 -18.42
N GLN A 210 2.93 16.02 -18.75
CA GLN A 210 4.26 15.44 -19.01
C GLN A 210 4.81 14.75 -17.77
N GLU A 211 4.76 15.41 -16.61
CA GLU A 211 5.22 14.83 -15.35
C GLU A 211 4.42 13.56 -14.97
N LYS A 212 3.11 13.52 -15.26
CA LYS A 212 2.29 12.31 -15.08
C LYS A 212 2.74 11.20 -16.03
N GLU A 213 3.00 11.51 -17.31
CA GLU A 213 3.46 10.54 -18.31
C GLU A 213 4.83 9.95 -17.94
N ASP A 214 5.75 10.79 -17.45
CA ASP A 214 7.07 10.34 -16.99
C ASP A 214 6.96 9.37 -15.81
N LEU A 215 6.07 9.66 -14.85
CA LEU A 215 5.79 8.76 -13.71
C LEU A 215 5.10 7.45 -14.15
N GLU A 216 4.20 7.49 -15.13
CA GLU A 216 3.58 6.30 -15.73
C GLU A 216 4.64 5.42 -16.39
N GLN A 217 5.58 6.01 -17.11
CA GLN A 217 6.69 5.29 -17.74
C GLN A 217 7.62 4.67 -16.68
N GLU A 218 7.97 5.43 -15.62
CA GLU A 218 8.78 4.90 -14.51
C GLU A 218 8.08 3.69 -13.85
N ARG A 219 6.77 3.77 -13.65
CA ARG A 219 5.97 2.66 -13.11
C ARG A 219 5.97 1.45 -14.04
N GLU A 220 5.80 1.64 -15.34
CA GLU A 220 5.82 0.55 -16.34
C GLU A 220 7.19 -0.13 -16.39
N ASP A 221 8.27 0.63 -16.35
CA ASP A 221 9.65 0.11 -16.31
C ASP A 221 9.89 -0.73 -15.03
N LEU A 222 9.39 -0.27 -13.86
CA LEU A 222 9.46 -1.05 -12.63
C LEU A 222 8.65 -2.35 -12.71
N ILE A 223 7.43 -2.32 -13.23
CA ILE A 223 6.58 -3.51 -13.40
C ILE A 223 7.25 -4.51 -14.34
N SER A 224 7.82 -4.04 -15.45
CA SER A 224 8.56 -4.87 -16.40
C SER A 224 9.76 -5.55 -15.74
N GLY A 225 10.58 -4.77 -15.01
CA GLY A 225 11.74 -5.29 -14.28
C GLY A 225 11.38 -6.28 -13.17
N MET A 226 10.31 -6.00 -12.39
CA MET A 226 9.78 -6.95 -11.39
C MET A 226 9.28 -8.23 -12.05
N SER A 227 8.61 -8.14 -13.19
CA SER A 227 8.10 -9.30 -13.92
C SER A 227 9.23 -10.19 -14.44
N LEU A 228 10.33 -9.58 -14.91
CA LEU A 228 11.55 -10.29 -15.29
C LEU A 228 12.14 -11.02 -14.08
N TRP A 229 12.31 -10.32 -12.96
CA TRP A 229 12.84 -10.91 -11.73
C TRP A 229 11.97 -12.05 -11.18
N ILE A 230 10.63 -11.95 -11.25
CA ILE A 230 9.72 -13.05 -10.88
C ILE A 230 9.99 -14.29 -11.76
N ARG A 231 10.29 -14.12 -13.05
CA ARG A 231 10.63 -15.25 -13.94
C ARG A 231 11.96 -15.89 -13.52
N GLU A 232 12.98 -15.09 -13.22
CA GLU A 232 14.26 -15.59 -12.69
C GLU A 232 14.05 -16.38 -11.39
N LEU A 233 13.28 -15.84 -10.45
CA LEU A 233 12.97 -16.53 -9.18
C LEU A 233 12.17 -17.82 -9.39
N LYS A 234 11.27 -17.88 -10.37
CA LYS A 234 10.54 -19.10 -10.71
C LYS A 234 11.49 -20.19 -11.27
N LEU A 235 12.49 -19.82 -12.05
CA LEU A 235 13.54 -20.73 -12.50
C LEU A 235 14.37 -21.23 -11.32
N GLU A 236 14.87 -20.34 -10.46
CA GLU A 236 15.62 -20.69 -9.25
C GLU A 236 14.82 -21.65 -8.32
N LYS A 237 13.50 -21.44 -8.22
CA LYS A 237 12.62 -22.34 -7.48
C LYS A 237 12.59 -23.75 -8.08
N VAL A 238 12.46 -23.86 -9.40
CA VAL A 238 12.46 -25.15 -10.10
C VAL A 238 13.80 -25.87 -9.92
N GLU A 239 14.91 -25.16 -9.98
CA GLU A 239 16.26 -25.71 -9.74
C GLU A 239 16.37 -26.25 -8.30
N ALA A 240 15.95 -25.47 -7.30
CA ALA A 240 15.98 -25.91 -5.90
C ALA A 240 15.06 -27.12 -5.65
N GLN A 241 13.90 -27.17 -6.31
CA GLN A 241 13.01 -28.35 -6.24
C GLN A 241 13.60 -29.57 -6.93
N SER A 242 14.28 -29.40 -8.06
CA SER A 242 14.98 -30.48 -8.76
C SER A 242 16.14 -31.03 -7.90
N GLU A 243 16.92 -30.16 -7.28
CA GLU A 243 17.99 -30.54 -6.35
C GLU A 243 17.44 -31.30 -5.14
N ARG A 244 16.27 -30.88 -4.60
CA ARG A 244 15.58 -31.60 -3.53
C ARG A 244 15.16 -33.01 -3.96
N ASN A 245 14.64 -33.16 -5.17
CA ASN A 245 14.26 -34.48 -5.71
C ASN A 245 15.49 -35.37 -5.94
N LEU A 246 16.60 -34.79 -6.42
CA LEU A 246 17.86 -35.52 -6.57
C LEU A 246 18.39 -35.99 -5.21
N ASN A 247 18.33 -35.13 -4.17
CA ASN A 247 18.72 -35.48 -2.82
C ASN A 247 17.89 -36.66 -2.27
N LYS A 248 16.56 -36.68 -2.54
CA LYS A 248 15.70 -37.85 -2.21
C LYS A 248 16.11 -39.11 -2.96
N GLY A 249 16.45 -39.02 -4.26
CA GLY A 249 16.94 -40.14 -5.06
C GLY A 249 18.22 -40.73 -4.48
N ARG A 250 19.21 -39.90 -4.11
CA ARG A 250 20.47 -40.31 -3.49
C ARG A 250 20.28 -41.01 -2.15
N PHE A 251 19.31 -40.52 -1.36
CA PHE A 251 18.96 -41.19 -0.11
C PHE A 251 18.33 -42.55 -0.34
N HIS A 252 17.41 -42.67 -1.28
CA HIS A 252 16.79 -43.98 -1.61
C HIS A 252 17.79 -44.99 -2.20
N SER A 253 18.80 -44.51 -2.94
CA SER A 253 19.90 -45.35 -3.44
C SER A 253 20.97 -45.66 -2.38
N LYS A 254 20.80 -45.19 -1.13
CA LYS A 254 21.75 -45.37 -0.01
C LYS A 254 23.12 -44.73 -0.26
N GLU A 255 23.18 -43.71 -1.10
CA GLU A 255 24.39 -42.94 -1.43
C GLU A 255 24.77 -41.96 -0.32
N ILE A 256 23.78 -41.47 0.43
CA ILE A 256 23.93 -40.51 1.52
C ILE A 256 23.28 -41.02 2.81
N THR A 257 23.76 -40.50 3.95
CA THR A 257 23.22 -40.88 5.27
C THR A 257 21.87 -40.19 5.54
N GLN A 258 21.12 -40.67 6.53
CA GLN A 258 19.85 -40.10 6.96
C GLN A 258 20.06 -38.64 7.46
N ASP A 259 21.16 -38.38 8.18
CA ASP A 259 21.43 -37.05 8.75
C ASP A 259 21.80 -36.05 7.65
N ASP A 260 22.61 -36.43 6.68
CA ASP A 260 22.94 -35.62 5.51
C ASP A 260 21.70 -35.28 4.67
N PHE A 261 20.85 -36.31 4.45
CA PHE A 261 19.60 -36.16 3.75
C PHE A 261 18.69 -35.14 4.44
N THR A 262 18.45 -35.31 5.76
CA THR A 262 17.52 -34.44 6.51
C THR A 262 18.00 -33.01 6.64
N SER A 263 19.31 -32.81 6.81
CA SER A 263 19.92 -31.48 6.84
C SER A 263 19.73 -30.76 5.49
N LYS A 264 20.13 -31.40 4.42
CA LYS A 264 20.07 -30.82 3.07
C LYS A 264 18.62 -30.62 2.58
N ASP A 265 17.70 -31.55 2.89
CA ASP A 265 16.28 -31.40 2.54
C ASP A 265 15.63 -30.21 3.26
N LYS A 266 15.97 -29.96 4.53
CA LYS A 266 15.51 -28.80 5.29
C LYS A 266 16.04 -27.49 4.70
N ASP A 267 17.32 -27.43 4.32
CA ASP A 267 17.93 -26.23 3.74
C ASP A 267 17.28 -25.88 2.39
N LEU A 268 17.08 -26.88 1.55
CA LEU A 268 16.41 -26.70 0.25
C LEU A 268 14.93 -26.31 0.42
N GLU A 269 14.24 -26.89 1.40
CA GLU A 269 12.86 -26.51 1.72
C GLU A 269 12.77 -25.04 2.16
N LEU A 270 13.70 -24.59 3.02
CA LEU A 270 13.78 -23.19 3.44
C LEU A 270 14.10 -22.27 2.27
N LYS A 271 15.01 -22.68 1.37
CA LYS A 271 15.31 -21.91 0.14
C LYS A 271 14.07 -21.75 -0.73
N VAL A 272 13.33 -22.80 -0.99
CA VAL A 272 12.08 -22.78 -1.77
C VAL A 272 11.05 -21.86 -1.11
N LYS A 273 10.85 -21.95 0.21
CA LYS A 273 9.92 -21.07 0.95
C LYS A 273 10.31 -19.59 0.84
N LYS A 274 11.61 -19.27 0.98
CA LYS A 274 12.09 -17.89 0.81
C LYS A 274 11.84 -17.35 -0.59
N ILE A 275 12.08 -18.17 -1.62
CA ILE A 275 11.80 -17.78 -3.01
C ILE A 275 10.29 -17.54 -3.20
N ASP A 276 9.43 -18.38 -2.65
CA ASP A 276 7.97 -18.21 -2.73
C ASP A 276 7.48 -16.91 -2.07
N VAL A 277 8.05 -16.54 -0.94
CA VAL A 277 7.74 -15.25 -0.28
C VAL A 277 8.14 -14.09 -1.19
N LYS A 278 9.35 -14.13 -1.78
CA LYS A 278 9.80 -13.09 -2.72
C LYS A 278 8.84 -12.96 -3.91
N ILE A 279 8.49 -14.05 -4.56
CA ILE A 279 7.56 -14.05 -5.70
C ILE A 279 6.21 -13.45 -5.29
N LYS A 280 5.61 -13.93 -4.19
CA LYS A 280 4.31 -13.44 -3.72
C LYS A 280 4.33 -11.94 -3.39
N THR A 281 5.41 -11.44 -2.81
CA THR A 281 5.54 -10.02 -2.47
C THR A 281 5.67 -9.17 -3.74
N LEU A 282 6.50 -9.59 -4.70
CA LEU A 282 6.63 -8.91 -5.98
C LEU A 282 5.31 -8.93 -6.78
N GLU A 283 4.59 -10.06 -6.81
CA GLU A 283 3.28 -10.17 -7.46
C GLU A 283 2.21 -9.25 -6.83
N LYS A 284 2.34 -8.93 -5.53
CA LYS A 284 1.48 -7.94 -4.87
C LYS A 284 1.84 -6.49 -5.23
N LEU A 285 3.12 -6.20 -5.47
CA LEU A 285 3.59 -4.87 -5.84
C LEU A 285 3.24 -4.50 -7.29
N ILE A 286 3.09 -5.49 -8.16
CA ILE A 286 2.70 -5.30 -9.58
C ILE A 286 1.21 -4.98 -9.71
N LYS A 287 0.37 -5.46 -8.81
CA LYS A 287 -1.09 -5.23 -8.81
C LYS A 287 -1.45 -3.85 -8.31
#